data_5f600125f68fdd4af53e5295fece7a0e
#
_entry.id   5f600125f68fdd4af53e5295fece7a0e
#
_cell.length_a   1.000
_cell.length_b   1.000
_cell.length_c   1.000
_cell.angle_alpha   90.00
_cell.angle_beta   90.00
_cell.angle_gamma   90.00
#
_symmetry.space_group_name_H-M   'P 1'
#
loop_
_entity.id
_entity.type
_entity.pdbx_description
1 polymer ?
#
loop_
_entity_poly.entity_id
_entity_poly.type
_entity_poly.pdbx_seq_one_letter_code
_entity_poly.pdbx_strand_id
1 'polypeptide(L)'
;ALRTKLDEVADPDRRARIAAALERLETRLYLYESGPTGNGPAPTVMANSTGCSSVYASTMPNSPYLNPWVNGLFQDAQPLAMGMYEGLVSRLVGEVKALRVARLELDGAYDPETHDQALATLSWRDFTPAERALVPVVLTISGDGAAFDIGFGAMSRVLAGGTPIKSLVLDTGGYSNTGGQASTASFAGQDADLARYGSAHGGKQESRKELGLLATFHPNVYVSSVSTAFHSHFLQASAELIGYNEGAGLMIAYAPCDTENGMPEDLANARSRLAVESRVSPLFVHDPRKGATIAERFSLDGNPEPDGLWTETTLTYRDDRGQLQLMTMPLTPAEFAIGEVRFRKQFRWLAQHEEDGAVPIAEYVELPLHQRTGRTPFIYTTDRKRHLVKMACSPSIVALVEDRKRNWQTLQFLAGQSVNVLNAQHRIEVSEWTSRYGEAIDARESALDVIAKAMADLATASGAPAGGALNLGLFGAPMAAPATETAAATTAVVDRPIWLDAEDLPRCNDCATCYQELPQLFEKATIVVDGSPRTVGRMRPDALEGLEVTPELQARITRVRATCDAEIIQ
;
A
#
# COMPACT_ATOMS: atom_id res chain seq x y z
N ALA A 1 -46.76 5.71 -6.30
CA ALA A 1 -46.91 4.63 -7.25
C ALA A 1 -47.47 3.35 -6.59
N LEU A 2 -46.81 2.78 -5.56
CA LEU A 2 -47.28 1.52 -4.95
C LEU A 2 -48.62 1.66 -4.20
N ARG A 3 -48.89 2.81 -3.56
CA ARG A 3 -50.18 3.12 -2.96
C ARG A 3 -51.29 3.17 -4.03
N THR A 4 -51.05 3.86 -5.13
CA THR A 4 -52.00 3.93 -6.24
C THR A 4 -52.29 2.53 -6.78
N LYS A 5 -51.24 1.71 -6.96
CA LYS A 5 -51.41 0.33 -7.39
C LYS A 5 -52.24 -0.52 -6.43
N LEU A 6 -52.07 -0.33 -5.12
CA LEU A 6 -52.85 -1.02 -4.07
C LEU A 6 -54.35 -0.74 -4.21
N ASP A 7 -54.75 0.49 -4.56
CA ASP A 7 -56.13 0.89 -4.72
C ASP A 7 -56.79 0.31 -6.00
N GLU A 8 -55.96 0.03 -7.03
CA GLU A 8 -56.40 -0.50 -8.33
C GLU A 8 -56.53 -2.03 -8.36
N VAL A 9 -55.88 -2.75 -7.42
CA VAL A 9 -55.83 -4.22 -7.44
C VAL A 9 -57.05 -4.83 -6.73
N ALA A 10 -57.82 -5.65 -7.48
CA ALA A 10 -58.97 -6.35 -6.97
C ALA A 10 -58.66 -7.74 -6.36
N ASP A 11 -57.58 -8.38 -6.83
CA ASP A 11 -57.17 -9.69 -6.32
C ASP A 11 -56.68 -9.60 -4.85
N PRO A 12 -57.30 -10.34 -3.91
CA PRO A 12 -57.00 -10.26 -2.47
C PRO A 12 -55.55 -10.63 -2.13
N ASP A 13 -55.02 -11.66 -2.74
CA ASP A 13 -53.65 -12.15 -2.46
C ASP A 13 -52.59 -11.17 -2.95
N ARG A 14 -52.79 -10.66 -4.14
CA ARG A 14 -51.94 -9.59 -4.69
C ARG A 14 -52.03 -8.32 -3.88
N ARG A 15 -53.23 -7.94 -3.45
CA ARG A 15 -53.46 -6.76 -2.60
C ARG A 15 -52.77 -6.89 -1.26
N ALA A 16 -52.84 -8.07 -0.61
CA ALA A 16 -52.17 -8.34 0.66
C ALA A 16 -50.64 -8.27 0.51
N ARG A 17 -50.08 -8.79 -0.57
CA ARG A 17 -48.65 -8.74 -0.87
C ARG A 17 -48.14 -7.31 -1.08
N ILE A 18 -48.88 -6.51 -1.85
CA ILE A 18 -48.54 -5.09 -2.08
C ILE A 18 -48.63 -4.30 -0.77
N ALA A 19 -49.65 -4.53 0.04
CA ALA A 19 -49.82 -3.86 1.32
C ALA A 19 -48.68 -4.17 2.30
N ALA A 20 -48.28 -5.43 2.39
CA ALA A 20 -47.16 -5.84 3.25
C ALA A 20 -45.81 -5.25 2.78
N ALA A 21 -45.59 -5.19 1.45
CA ALA A 21 -44.41 -4.56 0.89
C ALA A 21 -44.39 -3.04 1.17
N LEU A 22 -45.55 -2.37 1.01
CA LEU A 22 -45.69 -0.94 1.26
C LEU A 22 -45.42 -0.57 2.71
N GLU A 23 -46.01 -1.29 3.69
CA GLU A 23 -45.80 -1.07 5.12
C GLU A 23 -44.32 -1.16 5.50
N ARG A 24 -43.62 -2.19 5.00
CA ARG A 24 -42.17 -2.35 5.23
C ARG A 24 -41.34 -1.23 4.63
N LEU A 25 -41.67 -0.81 3.42
CA LEU A 25 -40.95 0.25 2.73
C LEU A 25 -41.19 1.62 3.35
N GLU A 26 -42.40 1.89 3.85
CA GLU A 26 -42.72 3.13 4.58
C GLU A 26 -41.97 3.20 5.91
N THR A 27 -41.96 2.10 6.66
CA THR A 27 -41.15 1.99 7.88
C THR A 27 -39.68 2.23 7.58
N ARG A 28 -39.15 1.65 6.50
CA ARG A 28 -37.76 1.83 6.12
C ARG A 28 -37.45 3.26 5.67
N LEU A 29 -38.35 3.87 4.91
CA LEU A 29 -38.22 5.27 4.48
C LEU A 29 -38.11 6.20 5.69
N TYR A 30 -39.02 6.02 6.67
CA TYR A 30 -38.94 6.75 7.94
C TYR A 30 -37.58 6.57 8.64
N LEU A 31 -37.07 5.34 8.71
CA LEU A 31 -35.77 5.07 9.33
C LEU A 31 -34.61 5.74 8.57
N TYR A 32 -34.69 5.86 7.23
CA TYR A 32 -33.68 6.55 6.42
C TYR A 32 -33.77 8.07 6.53
N GLU A 33 -34.98 8.63 6.51
CA GLU A 33 -35.16 10.09 6.51
C GLU A 33 -34.96 10.70 7.89
N SER A 34 -35.36 10.01 8.93
CA SER A 34 -35.39 10.55 10.29
C SER A 34 -34.97 9.52 11.33
N GLY A 35 -35.69 8.42 11.42
CA GLY A 35 -35.55 7.43 12.49
C GLY A 35 -35.86 7.98 13.89
N PRO A 36 -35.66 7.17 14.93
CA PRO A 36 -35.92 7.60 16.32
C PRO A 36 -34.99 8.73 16.81
N THR A 37 -33.81 8.87 16.19
CA THR A 37 -32.79 9.86 16.57
C THR A 37 -32.85 11.15 15.73
N GLY A 38 -33.65 11.19 14.67
CA GLY A 38 -33.71 12.30 13.73
C GLY A 38 -32.54 12.37 12.73
N ASN A 39 -31.59 11.42 12.79
CA ASN A 39 -30.36 11.44 11.99
C ASN A 39 -30.29 10.35 10.91
N GLY A 40 -31.35 9.54 10.76
CA GLY A 40 -31.31 8.37 9.89
C GLY A 40 -30.45 7.23 10.44
N PRO A 41 -30.12 6.23 9.61
CA PRO A 41 -29.30 5.08 10.01
C PRO A 41 -27.81 5.46 10.10
N ALA A 42 -27.11 4.90 11.07
CA ALA A 42 -25.66 5.01 11.13
C ALA A 42 -25.01 4.32 9.91
N PRO A 43 -24.09 4.98 9.21
CA PRO A 43 -23.43 4.39 8.04
C PRO A 43 -22.43 3.30 8.41
N THR A 44 -21.97 3.28 9.67
CA THR A 44 -20.93 2.39 10.17
C THR A 44 -21.30 1.88 11.55
N VAL A 45 -20.97 0.64 11.86
CA VAL A 45 -21.00 0.07 13.20
C VAL A 45 -19.64 -0.48 13.54
N MET A 46 -19.20 -0.32 14.79
CA MET A 46 -17.83 -0.60 15.18
C MET A 46 -17.77 -1.58 16.35
N ALA A 47 -16.86 -2.55 16.26
CA ALA A 47 -16.46 -3.40 17.35
C ALA A 47 -14.98 -3.18 17.64
N ASN A 48 -14.63 -2.96 18.91
CA ASN A 48 -13.27 -2.65 19.31
C ASN A 48 -12.74 -3.68 20.30
N SER A 49 -11.51 -4.13 20.07
CA SER A 49 -10.76 -4.92 21.05
C SER A 49 -10.12 -4.02 22.11
N THR A 50 -9.99 -4.52 23.32
CA THR A 50 -9.33 -3.79 24.42
C THR A 50 -7.92 -3.36 24.00
N GLY A 51 -7.58 -2.12 24.26
CA GLY A 51 -6.32 -1.47 23.94
C GLY A 51 -6.43 0.05 24.11
N CYS A 52 -5.46 0.81 23.62
CA CYS A 52 -5.53 2.28 23.60
C CYS A 52 -6.77 2.79 22.87
N SER A 53 -7.20 2.09 21.82
CA SER A 53 -8.43 2.41 21.08
C SER A 53 -9.70 2.36 21.97
N SER A 54 -9.72 1.55 23.03
CA SER A 54 -10.82 1.52 23.98
C SER A 54 -10.89 2.79 24.82
N VAL A 55 -9.76 3.42 25.10
CA VAL A 55 -9.70 4.61 25.96
C VAL A 55 -10.37 5.80 25.28
N TYR A 56 -10.02 6.10 24.02
CA TYR A 56 -10.63 7.22 23.31
C TYR A 56 -12.04 6.93 22.78
N ALA A 57 -12.41 5.66 22.65
CA ALA A 57 -13.66 5.25 22.02
C ALA A 57 -14.78 4.92 23.02
N SER A 58 -14.48 4.65 24.28
CA SER A 58 -15.41 4.05 25.21
C SER A 58 -15.67 4.84 26.48
N THR A 59 -15.48 6.12 26.46
CA THR A 59 -15.90 6.97 27.57
C THR A 59 -17.43 7.02 27.66
N MET A 60 -18.04 5.96 28.17
CA MET A 60 -19.47 5.97 28.51
C MET A 60 -19.71 6.96 29.64
N PRO A 61 -20.74 7.83 29.53
CA PRO A 61 -21.75 7.94 28.48
C PRO A 61 -21.39 8.87 27.32
N ASN A 62 -20.22 9.40 27.29
CA ASN A 62 -19.78 10.52 26.44
C ASN A 62 -19.01 10.08 25.20
N SER A 63 -19.39 8.97 24.54
CA SER A 63 -18.77 8.62 23.26
C SER A 63 -18.88 9.79 22.27
N PRO A 64 -17.78 10.29 21.71
CA PRO A 64 -17.83 11.38 20.73
C PRO A 64 -18.34 10.91 19.36
N TYR A 65 -18.51 9.60 19.17
CA TYR A 65 -18.92 9.01 17.91
C TYR A 65 -20.43 8.84 17.82
N LEU A 66 -21.02 9.28 16.72
CA LEU A 66 -22.43 9.10 16.42
C LEU A 66 -22.79 7.66 16.01
N ASN A 67 -21.78 6.90 15.57
CA ASN A 67 -21.96 5.52 15.16
C ASN A 67 -22.02 4.56 16.36
N PRO A 68 -22.80 3.48 16.28
CA PRO A 68 -22.78 2.42 17.28
C PRO A 68 -21.38 1.86 17.49
N TRP A 69 -20.94 1.81 18.73
CA TRP A 69 -19.62 1.35 19.13
C TRP A 69 -19.75 0.34 20.28
N VAL A 70 -19.15 -0.84 20.09
CA VAL A 70 -19.13 -1.91 21.09
C VAL A 70 -17.69 -2.24 21.45
N ASN A 71 -17.35 -2.19 22.74
CA ASN A 71 -16.07 -2.65 23.24
C ASN A 71 -16.16 -4.11 23.66
N GLY A 72 -15.33 -4.95 23.06
CA GLY A 72 -15.08 -6.32 23.48
C GLY A 72 -13.76 -6.44 24.26
N LEU A 73 -13.53 -7.62 24.84
CA LEU A 73 -12.24 -7.97 25.39
C LEU A 73 -11.32 -8.45 24.24
N PHE A 74 -10.05 -8.41 24.45
CA PHE A 74 -8.93 -8.74 23.56
C PHE A 74 -9.27 -9.40 22.19
N GLN A 75 -9.86 -10.59 22.17
CA GLN A 75 -10.19 -11.37 20.99
C GLN A 75 -11.63 -11.19 20.48
N ASP A 76 -12.47 -10.44 21.20
CA ASP A 76 -13.92 -10.46 20.97
C ASP A 76 -14.41 -9.56 19.84
N ALA A 77 -13.62 -8.58 19.39
CA ALA A 77 -14.06 -7.64 18.35
C ALA A 77 -14.50 -8.35 17.06
N GLN A 78 -13.78 -9.37 16.63
CA GLN A 78 -14.09 -10.10 15.42
C GLN A 78 -15.36 -10.95 15.54
N PRO A 79 -15.58 -11.77 16.57
CA PRO A 79 -16.85 -12.46 16.79
C PRO A 79 -18.03 -11.49 16.96
N LEU A 80 -17.85 -10.38 17.68
CA LEU A 80 -18.88 -9.34 17.82
C LEU A 80 -19.26 -8.76 16.45
N ALA A 81 -18.26 -8.41 15.62
CA ALA A 81 -18.49 -7.90 14.28
C ALA A 81 -19.25 -8.90 13.40
N MET A 82 -18.92 -10.20 13.50
CA MET A 82 -19.66 -11.26 12.79
C MET A 82 -21.12 -11.31 13.22
N GLY A 83 -21.39 -11.29 14.53
CA GLY A 83 -22.76 -11.28 15.07
C GLY A 83 -23.52 -10.02 14.68
N MET A 84 -22.87 -8.85 14.73
CA MET A 84 -23.45 -7.58 14.29
C MET A 84 -23.81 -7.60 12.81
N TYR A 85 -22.90 -8.09 11.95
CA TYR A 85 -23.14 -8.19 10.51
C TYR A 85 -24.35 -9.11 10.23
N GLU A 86 -24.37 -10.32 10.79
CA GLU A 86 -25.49 -11.26 10.62
C GLU A 86 -26.81 -10.68 11.09
N GLY A 87 -26.84 -9.98 12.23
CA GLY A 87 -28.03 -9.31 12.72
C GLY A 87 -28.54 -8.20 11.78
N LEU A 88 -27.62 -7.39 11.24
CA LEU A 88 -27.95 -6.33 10.29
C LEU A 88 -28.50 -6.88 8.99
N VAL A 89 -27.82 -7.87 8.38
CA VAL A 89 -28.23 -8.41 7.09
C VAL A 89 -29.52 -9.24 7.20
N SER A 90 -29.75 -9.94 8.31
CA SER A 90 -30.99 -10.69 8.53
C SER A 90 -32.21 -9.77 8.53
N ARG A 91 -32.09 -8.58 9.13
CA ARG A 91 -33.15 -7.55 9.06
C ARG A 91 -33.30 -7.02 7.63
N LEU A 92 -32.17 -6.70 6.98
CA LEU A 92 -32.17 -6.10 5.65
C LEU A 92 -32.71 -7.05 4.57
N VAL A 93 -32.56 -8.37 4.71
CA VAL A 93 -33.18 -9.36 3.80
C VAL A 93 -34.68 -9.13 3.66
N GLY A 94 -35.40 -8.90 4.78
CA GLY A 94 -36.85 -8.62 4.76
C GLY A 94 -37.21 -7.33 3.99
N GLU A 95 -36.36 -6.33 4.07
CA GLU A 95 -36.51 -5.05 3.38
C GLU A 95 -36.21 -5.15 1.88
N VAL A 96 -35.14 -5.87 1.55
CA VAL A 96 -34.78 -6.15 0.14
C VAL A 96 -35.88 -7.01 -0.53
N LYS A 97 -36.45 -7.98 0.17
CA LYS A 97 -37.62 -8.72 -0.31
C LYS A 97 -38.77 -7.76 -0.66
N ALA A 98 -39.13 -6.88 0.28
CA ALA A 98 -40.20 -5.90 0.05
C ALA A 98 -39.89 -4.97 -1.15
N LEU A 99 -38.63 -4.54 -1.30
CA LEU A 99 -38.18 -3.71 -2.42
C LEU A 99 -38.30 -4.45 -3.76
N ARG A 100 -37.89 -5.72 -3.82
CA ARG A 100 -38.01 -6.55 -5.03
C ARG A 100 -39.47 -6.83 -5.38
N VAL A 101 -40.29 -7.17 -4.39
CA VAL A 101 -41.75 -7.32 -4.59
C VAL A 101 -42.35 -6.04 -5.16
N ALA A 102 -42.03 -4.90 -4.56
CA ALA A 102 -42.56 -3.61 -5.00
C ALA A 102 -42.20 -3.29 -6.45
N ARG A 103 -40.96 -3.54 -6.87
CA ARG A 103 -40.50 -3.36 -8.25
C ARG A 103 -41.26 -4.26 -9.21
N LEU A 104 -41.31 -5.56 -8.92
CA LEU A 104 -42.00 -6.54 -9.76
C LEU A 104 -43.49 -6.23 -9.89
N GLU A 105 -44.15 -5.79 -8.79
CA GLU A 105 -45.57 -5.40 -8.86
C GLU A 105 -45.83 -4.10 -9.63
N LEU A 106 -44.92 -3.12 -9.52
CA LEU A 106 -44.99 -1.88 -10.30
C LEU A 106 -44.82 -2.15 -11.82
N ASP A 107 -43.89 -3.02 -12.14
CA ASP A 107 -43.60 -3.42 -13.52
C ASP A 107 -44.65 -4.40 -14.10
N GLY A 108 -45.56 -4.91 -13.25
CA GLY A 108 -46.54 -5.94 -13.62
C GLY A 108 -45.93 -7.30 -13.95
N ALA A 109 -44.70 -7.54 -13.47
CA ALA A 109 -43.91 -8.71 -13.76
C ALA A 109 -43.88 -9.75 -12.62
N TYR A 110 -44.62 -9.51 -11.53
CA TYR A 110 -44.67 -10.46 -10.43
C TYR A 110 -45.43 -11.74 -10.83
N ASP A 111 -44.73 -12.86 -10.71
CA ASP A 111 -45.26 -14.20 -10.93
C ASP A 111 -44.99 -15.06 -9.69
N PRO A 112 -46.07 -15.53 -8.96
CA PRO A 112 -45.89 -16.34 -7.75
C PRO A 112 -45.12 -17.64 -7.98
N GLU A 113 -45.31 -18.31 -9.12
CA GLU A 113 -44.67 -19.59 -9.40
C GLU A 113 -43.13 -19.46 -9.48
N THR A 114 -42.66 -18.33 -9.99
CA THR A 114 -41.22 -18.07 -10.20
C THR A 114 -40.58 -17.30 -9.04
N HIS A 115 -41.30 -16.33 -8.45
CA HIS A 115 -40.70 -15.38 -7.53
C HIS A 115 -40.86 -15.74 -6.04
N ASP A 116 -41.94 -16.48 -5.65
CA ASP A 116 -42.18 -16.79 -4.23
C ASP A 116 -41.05 -17.63 -3.62
N GLN A 117 -40.61 -18.67 -4.33
CA GLN A 117 -39.51 -19.51 -3.88
C GLN A 117 -38.18 -18.73 -3.83
N ALA A 118 -37.88 -17.97 -4.88
CA ALA A 118 -36.65 -17.17 -4.94
C ALA A 118 -36.59 -16.11 -3.82
N LEU A 119 -37.73 -15.48 -3.50
CA LEU A 119 -37.82 -14.54 -2.40
C LEU A 119 -37.78 -15.24 -1.03
N ALA A 120 -38.37 -16.44 -0.90
CA ALA A 120 -38.33 -17.18 0.35
C ALA A 120 -36.91 -17.54 0.77
N THR A 121 -36.07 -17.98 -0.21
CA THR A 121 -34.68 -18.42 0.02
C THR A 121 -33.66 -17.29 -0.06
N LEU A 122 -34.08 -16.05 -0.33
CA LEU A 122 -33.18 -14.91 -0.47
C LEU A 122 -32.30 -14.71 0.77
N SER A 123 -31.00 -14.68 0.55
CA SER A 123 -29.97 -14.38 1.54
C SER A 123 -29.21 -13.09 1.16
N TRP A 124 -28.44 -12.54 2.08
CA TRP A 124 -27.60 -11.38 1.79
C TRP A 124 -26.54 -11.63 0.68
N ARG A 125 -26.21 -12.89 0.45
CA ARG A 125 -25.27 -13.29 -0.62
C ARG A 125 -25.85 -13.05 -2.00
N ASP A 126 -27.16 -13.05 -2.12
CA ASP A 126 -27.92 -12.85 -3.37
C ASP A 126 -28.23 -11.35 -3.61
N PHE A 127 -27.73 -10.46 -2.75
CA PHE A 127 -27.91 -9.02 -2.92
C PHE A 127 -27.16 -8.50 -4.13
N THR A 128 -27.83 -7.67 -4.92
CA THR A 128 -27.20 -6.87 -5.95
C THR A 128 -26.21 -5.85 -5.34
N PRO A 129 -25.27 -5.29 -6.12
CA PRO A 129 -24.37 -4.24 -5.61
C PRO A 129 -25.12 -3.06 -4.97
N ALA A 130 -26.26 -2.64 -5.53
CA ALA A 130 -27.08 -1.57 -4.97
C ALA A 130 -27.76 -1.96 -3.64
N GLU A 131 -28.15 -3.21 -3.49
CA GLU A 131 -28.72 -3.74 -2.24
C GLU A 131 -27.63 -3.93 -1.18
N ARG A 132 -26.43 -4.34 -1.56
CA ARG A 132 -25.25 -4.43 -0.65
C ARG A 132 -24.86 -3.06 -0.11
N ALA A 133 -25.00 -2.00 -0.89
CA ALA A 133 -24.73 -0.63 -0.46
C ALA A 133 -25.68 -0.14 0.66
N LEU A 134 -26.79 -0.84 0.92
CA LEU A 134 -27.69 -0.56 2.04
C LEU A 134 -27.18 -1.12 3.39
N VAL A 135 -26.21 -2.03 3.37
CA VAL A 135 -25.62 -2.63 4.59
C VAL A 135 -24.64 -1.63 5.18
N PRO A 136 -24.79 -1.23 6.46
CA PRO A 136 -23.77 -0.42 7.13
C PRO A 136 -22.40 -1.10 7.12
N VAL A 137 -21.35 -0.31 7.03
CA VAL A 137 -19.98 -0.83 7.14
C VAL A 137 -19.76 -1.36 8.55
N VAL A 138 -19.38 -2.63 8.66
CA VAL A 138 -18.99 -3.23 9.94
C VAL A 138 -17.47 -3.17 10.03
N LEU A 139 -16.98 -2.42 11.02
CA LEU A 139 -15.56 -2.16 11.23
C LEU A 139 -15.11 -2.73 12.58
N THR A 140 -14.02 -3.48 12.59
CA THR A 140 -13.31 -3.81 13.84
C THR A 140 -12.07 -2.92 13.97
N ILE A 141 -11.79 -2.49 15.21
CA ILE A 141 -10.56 -1.76 15.55
C ILE A 141 -9.83 -2.53 16.65
N SER A 142 -8.53 -2.72 16.50
CA SER A 142 -7.72 -3.43 17.49
C SER A 142 -6.29 -2.90 17.50
N GLY A 143 -5.59 -3.03 18.62
CA GLY A 143 -4.15 -2.93 18.67
C GLY A 143 -3.51 -4.20 18.09
N ASP A 144 -2.22 -4.10 17.80
CA ASP A 144 -1.42 -5.22 17.28
C ASP A 144 -1.35 -6.39 18.25
N GLY A 145 -1.18 -6.18 19.55
CA GLY A 145 -1.19 -7.25 20.53
C GLY A 145 -2.45 -8.11 20.49
N ALA A 146 -3.62 -7.49 20.33
CA ALA A 146 -4.88 -8.22 20.17
C ALA A 146 -4.95 -8.95 18.82
N ALA A 147 -4.60 -8.29 17.71
CA ALA A 147 -4.76 -8.85 16.37
C ALA A 147 -3.70 -9.90 16.03
N PHE A 148 -2.45 -9.69 16.44
CA PHE A 148 -1.34 -10.59 16.11
C PHE A 148 -1.29 -11.83 17.02
N ASP A 149 -1.72 -11.70 18.27
CA ASP A 149 -1.59 -12.75 19.28
C ASP A 149 -2.95 -13.34 19.68
N ILE A 150 -3.56 -12.81 20.74
CA ILE A 150 -4.71 -13.45 21.38
C ILE A 150 -5.96 -13.52 20.49
N GLY A 151 -6.17 -12.52 19.63
CA GLY A 151 -7.29 -12.46 18.69
C GLY A 151 -6.99 -13.03 17.30
N PHE A 152 -5.77 -13.51 17.04
CA PHE A 152 -5.35 -13.94 15.70
C PHE A 152 -6.26 -15.04 15.11
N GLY A 153 -6.66 -16.02 15.91
CA GLY A 153 -7.56 -17.10 15.47
C GLY A 153 -8.93 -16.57 15.04
N ALA A 154 -9.48 -15.63 15.79
CA ALA A 154 -10.76 -14.98 15.47
C ALA A 154 -10.63 -14.08 14.23
N MET A 155 -9.53 -13.33 14.10
CA MET A 155 -9.21 -12.54 12.91
C MET A 155 -9.14 -13.42 11.66
N SER A 156 -8.36 -14.50 11.70
CA SER A 156 -8.26 -15.46 10.60
C SER A 156 -9.62 -16.05 10.23
N ARG A 157 -10.49 -16.33 11.20
CA ARG A 157 -11.86 -16.81 10.95
C ARG A 157 -12.72 -15.79 10.20
N VAL A 158 -12.63 -14.50 10.54
CA VAL A 158 -13.32 -13.42 9.81
C VAL A 158 -12.80 -13.32 8.39
N LEU A 159 -11.47 -13.30 8.22
CA LEU A 159 -10.84 -13.21 6.90
C LEU A 159 -11.23 -14.38 5.98
N ALA A 160 -11.30 -15.61 6.52
CA ALA A 160 -11.73 -16.79 5.77
C ALA A 160 -13.24 -16.85 5.50
N GLY A 161 -14.06 -16.05 6.21
CA GLY A 161 -15.51 -16.14 6.18
C GLY A 161 -16.19 -15.55 4.94
N GLY A 162 -15.48 -14.77 4.14
CA GLY A 162 -16.02 -14.09 2.95
C GLY A 162 -17.07 -13.01 3.27
N THR A 163 -17.21 -12.63 4.54
CA THR A 163 -18.11 -11.57 5.01
C THR A 163 -17.41 -10.22 4.88
N PRO A 164 -18.05 -9.16 4.36
CA PRO A 164 -17.41 -7.87 4.11
C PRO A 164 -17.16 -7.03 5.38
N ILE A 165 -16.59 -7.65 6.40
CA ILE A 165 -16.15 -7.00 7.63
C ILE A 165 -14.78 -6.35 7.38
N LYS A 166 -14.61 -5.11 7.85
CA LYS A 166 -13.37 -4.36 7.74
C LYS A 166 -12.64 -4.39 9.08
N SER A 167 -11.35 -4.65 9.05
CA SER A 167 -10.52 -4.69 10.26
C SER A 167 -9.40 -3.68 10.16
N LEU A 168 -9.32 -2.77 11.12
CA LEU A 168 -8.22 -1.82 11.28
C LEU A 168 -7.38 -2.27 12.47
N VAL A 169 -6.09 -2.49 12.23
CA VAL A 169 -5.10 -2.81 13.26
C VAL A 169 -4.15 -1.63 13.42
N LEU A 170 -4.07 -1.09 14.64
CA LEU A 170 -3.12 -0.06 15.03
C LEU A 170 -1.85 -0.73 15.53
N ASP A 171 -0.81 -0.68 14.71
CA ASP A 171 0.43 -1.41 14.95
C ASP A 171 1.46 -0.52 15.65
N THR A 172 1.66 -0.74 16.93
CA THR A 172 2.64 -0.05 17.77
C THR A 172 3.93 -0.85 17.98
N GLY A 173 3.94 -2.12 17.57
CA GLY A 173 5.01 -3.08 17.77
C GLY A 173 5.05 -3.68 19.18
N GLY A 174 3.90 -3.81 19.87
CA GLY A 174 3.81 -4.41 21.20
C GLY A 174 2.49 -4.14 21.92
N TYR A 175 2.35 -4.65 23.14
CA TYR A 175 1.21 -4.38 24.01
C TYR A 175 1.35 -3.00 24.68
N SER A 176 1.17 -1.92 23.92
CA SER A 176 1.44 -0.55 24.42
C SER A 176 0.52 -0.14 25.56
N ASN A 177 -0.78 -0.43 25.49
CA ASN A 177 -1.74 -0.01 26.52
C ASN A 177 -1.50 -0.64 27.89
N THR A 178 -0.89 -1.81 27.95
CA THR A 178 -0.63 -2.53 29.20
C THR A 178 0.78 -2.28 29.76
N GLY A 179 1.61 -1.49 29.09
CA GLY A 179 2.93 -1.07 29.55
C GLY A 179 4.11 -1.67 28.80
N GLY A 180 3.95 -1.91 27.49
CA GLY A 180 5.08 -2.22 26.60
C GLY A 180 5.55 -3.67 26.58
N GLN A 181 4.66 -4.64 26.85
CA GLN A 181 5.01 -6.05 26.75
C GLN A 181 5.28 -6.46 25.31
N ALA A 182 6.21 -7.41 25.12
CA ALA A 182 6.49 -7.98 23.83
C ALA A 182 5.30 -8.79 23.29
N SER A 183 4.98 -8.60 22.01
CA SER A 183 4.04 -9.39 21.24
C SER A 183 4.74 -10.04 20.05
N THR A 184 4.03 -10.84 19.26
CA THR A 184 4.57 -11.33 17.99
C THR A 184 4.70 -10.22 16.94
N ALA A 185 4.08 -9.05 17.16
CA ALA A 185 4.28 -7.85 16.35
C ALA A 185 5.57 -7.09 16.70
N SER A 186 6.19 -7.35 17.85
CA SER A 186 7.41 -6.66 18.30
C SER A 186 8.61 -7.03 17.44
N PHE A 187 9.49 -6.06 17.22
CA PHE A 187 10.70 -6.23 16.42
C PHE A 187 11.83 -6.90 17.22
N ALA A 188 12.75 -7.56 16.52
CA ALA A 188 13.97 -8.10 17.11
C ALA A 188 14.79 -6.96 17.75
N GLY A 189 15.40 -7.23 18.92
CA GLY A 189 16.18 -6.26 19.68
C GLY A 189 15.38 -5.25 20.50
N GLN A 190 14.05 -5.24 20.37
CA GLN A 190 13.19 -4.39 21.19
C GLN A 190 13.26 -4.78 22.66
N ASP A 191 13.62 -3.82 23.50
CA ASP A 191 13.54 -3.96 24.97
C ASP A 191 12.08 -3.81 25.38
N ALA A 192 11.52 -4.84 25.94
CA ALA A 192 10.12 -4.90 26.32
C ALA A 192 9.94 -5.85 27.49
N ASP A 193 8.97 -5.57 28.35
CA ASP A 193 8.55 -6.51 29.38
C ASP A 193 8.03 -7.80 28.74
N LEU A 194 8.23 -8.93 29.40
CA LEU A 194 7.87 -10.26 28.91
C LEU A 194 8.60 -10.70 27.62
N ALA A 195 9.57 -9.91 27.11
CA ALA A 195 10.51 -10.45 26.14
C ALA A 195 11.25 -11.64 26.76
N ARG A 196 11.55 -12.64 25.94
CA ARG A 196 12.29 -13.81 26.41
C ARG A 196 13.56 -13.36 27.13
N TYR A 197 13.69 -13.72 28.42
CA TYR A 197 14.77 -13.30 29.32
C TYR A 197 14.75 -11.81 29.75
N GLY A 198 13.70 -11.05 29.39
CA GLY A 198 13.54 -9.65 29.80
C GLY A 198 14.66 -8.73 29.32
N SER A 199 14.76 -7.57 29.94
CA SER A 199 15.77 -6.57 29.62
C SER A 199 17.21 -6.98 29.93
N ALA A 200 17.42 -8.09 30.69
CA ALA A 200 18.74 -8.58 31.06
C ALA A 200 19.49 -9.27 29.90
N HIS A 201 18.80 -9.72 28.86
CA HIS A 201 19.36 -10.55 27.81
C HIS A 201 19.24 -9.97 26.38
N GLY A 202 19.19 -8.65 26.24
CA GLY A 202 19.30 -7.99 24.94
C GLY A 202 17.98 -7.85 24.15
N GLY A 203 16.84 -7.92 24.83
CA GLY A 203 15.53 -7.70 24.21
C GLY A 203 14.97 -8.92 23.47
N LYS A 204 13.93 -8.70 22.68
CA LYS A 204 13.28 -9.75 21.88
C LYS A 204 14.23 -10.32 20.83
N GLN A 205 14.26 -11.63 20.69
CA GLN A 205 15.14 -12.32 19.73
C GLN A 205 14.39 -12.91 18.53
N GLU A 206 13.09 -13.15 18.68
CA GLU A 206 12.27 -13.71 17.63
C GLU A 206 11.93 -12.68 16.55
N SER A 207 11.82 -13.14 15.31
CA SER A 207 11.32 -12.35 14.18
C SER A 207 9.88 -11.91 14.41
N ARG A 208 9.51 -10.81 13.77
CA ARG A 208 8.14 -10.30 13.76
C ARG A 208 7.22 -11.21 12.95
N LYS A 209 5.99 -11.39 13.42
CA LYS A 209 4.91 -12.00 12.63
C LYS A 209 4.40 -10.99 11.59
N GLU A 210 4.34 -11.38 10.34
CA GLU A 210 3.82 -10.54 9.27
C GLU A 210 2.32 -10.81 9.04
N LEU A 211 1.46 -10.21 9.88
CA LEU A 211 0.01 -10.40 9.82
C LEU A 211 -0.56 -10.06 8.43
N GLY A 212 -0.07 -8.97 7.81
CA GLY A 212 -0.51 -8.57 6.48
C GLY A 212 -0.23 -9.64 5.43
N LEU A 213 0.97 -10.21 5.42
CA LEU A 213 1.31 -11.30 4.50
C LEU A 213 0.46 -12.55 4.77
N LEU A 214 0.27 -12.93 6.03
CA LEU A 214 -0.60 -14.06 6.37
C LEU A 214 -2.04 -13.84 5.90
N ALA A 215 -2.53 -12.60 5.96
CA ALA A 215 -3.86 -12.25 5.52
C ALA A 215 -4.03 -12.33 3.99
N THR A 216 -2.99 -12.04 3.20
CA THR A 216 -3.08 -12.11 1.73
C THR A 216 -3.33 -13.52 1.19
N PHE A 217 -3.04 -14.55 1.99
CA PHE A 217 -3.30 -15.94 1.60
C PHE A 217 -4.71 -16.43 1.95
N HIS A 218 -5.55 -15.60 2.58
CA HIS A 218 -6.97 -15.90 2.71
C HIS A 218 -7.72 -15.58 1.40
N PRO A 219 -8.70 -16.40 0.99
CA PRO A 219 -9.44 -16.16 -0.25
C PRO A 219 -10.19 -14.83 -0.22
N ASN A 220 -10.06 -14.04 -1.28
CA ASN A 220 -10.82 -12.80 -1.48
C ASN A 220 -10.73 -11.80 -0.32
N VAL A 221 -9.54 -11.58 0.22
CA VAL A 221 -9.30 -10.60 1.28
C VAL A 221 -8.54 -9.41 0.72
N TYR A 222 -9.11 -8.20 0.89
CA TYR A 222 -8.37 -6.97 0.67
C TYR A 222 -7.43 -6.73 1.85
N VAL A 223 -6.15 -6.49 1.59
CA VAL A 223 -5.15 -6.23 2.63
C VAL A 223 -4.35 -4.99 2.29
N SER A 224 -4.15 -4.10 3.26
CA SER A 224 -3.27 -2.96 3.12
C SER A 224 -2.40 -2.73 4.35
N SER A 225 -1.15 -2.35 4.12
CA SER A 225 -0.24 -1.78 5.12
C SER A 225 -0.07 -0.31 4.81
N VAL A 226 -0.35 0.54 5.78
CA VAL A 226 -0.46 1.98 5.57
C VAL A 226 0.26 2.78 6.65
N SER A 227 0.53 4.04 6.35
CA SER A 227 1.05 5.02 7.30
C SER A 227 0.37 6.36 7.08
N THR A 228 -0.03 7.03 8.15
CA THR A 228 -0.59 8.38 8.08
C THR A 228 0.40 9.42 7.57
N ALA A 229 1.69 9.13 7.62
CA ALA A 229 2.74 9.99 7.04
C ALA A 229 2.77 9.97 5.49
N PHE A 230 1.99 9.08 4.86
CA PHE A 230 1.83 8.96 3.40
C PHE A 230 0.34 9.12 3.06
N HIS A 231 -0.16 10.35 3.18
CA HIS A 231 -1.58 10.70 3.15
C HIS A 231 -2.32 10.16 1.92
N SER A 232 -1.77 10.34 0.71
CA SER A 232 -2.41 9.89 -0.52
C SER A 232 -2.63 8.38 -0.53
N HIS A 233 -1.60 7.60 -0.16
CA HIS A 233 -1.69 6.15 -0.05
C HIS A 233 -2.69 5.74 1.03
N PHE A 234 -2.63 6.38 2.21
CA PHE A 234 -3.54 6.09 3.33
C PHE A 234 -5.01 6.34 2.96
N LEU A 235 -5.31 7.49 2.36
CA LEU A 235 -6.69 7.84 1.95
C LEU A 235 -7.20 6.92 0.85
N GLN A 236 -6.38 6.62 -0.15
CA GLN A 236 -6.75 5.71 -1.23
C GLN A 236 -7.02 4.30 -0.69
N ALA A 237 -6.10 3.73 0.08
CA ALA A 237 -6.25 2.40 0.66
C ALA A 237 -7.48 2.31 1.60
N SER A 238 -7.77 3.40 2.35
CA SER A 238 -8.96 3.48 3.20
C SER A 238 -10.25 3.48 2.40
N ALA A 239 -10.32 4.26 1.32
CA ALA A 239 -11.48 4.29 0.43
C ALA A 239 -11.70 2.94 -0.26
N GLU A 240 -10.64 2.31 -0.74
CA GLU A 240 -10.68 0.97 -1.34
C GLU A 240 -11.12 -0.11 -0.34
N LEU A 241 -10.62 -0.07 0.90
CA LEU A 241 -11.03 -0.96 1.99
C LEU A 241 -12.53 -0.85 2.27
N ILE A 242 -13.03 0.37 2.45
CA ILE A 242 -14.45 0.63 2.76
C ILE A 242 -15.32 0.19 1.58
N GLY A 243 -14.91 0.48 0.35
CA GLY A 243 -15.63 0.12 -0.86
C GLY A 243 -15.56 -1.36 -1.24
N TYR A 244 -14.68 -2.15 -0.62
CA TYR A 244 -14.52 -3.57 -0.93
C TYR A 244 -15.63 -4.41 -0.29
N ASN A 245 -16.59 -4.90 -1.07
CA ASN A 245 -17.77 -5.65 -0.59
C ASN A 245 -17.81 -7.12 -1.03
N GLU A 246 -16.74 -7.63 -1.64
CA GLU A 246 -16.66 -9.01 -2.13
C GLU A 246 -16.13 -9.98 -1.06
N GLY A 247 -15.55 -9.46 0.01
CA GLY A 247 -15.01 -10.23 1.12
C GLY A 247 -14.54 -9.35 2.27
N ALA A 248 -13.85 -9.95 3.21
CA ALA A 248 -13.27 -9.25 4.34
C ALA A 248 -12.12 -8.34 3.89
N GLY A 249 -11.85 -7.30 4.68
CA GLY A 249 -10.72 -6.41 4.46
C GLY A 249 -9.91 -6.17 5.72
N LEU A 250 -8.59 -6.11 5.60
CA LEU A 250 -7.66 -5.82 6.68
C LEU A 250 -6.78 -4.63 6.31
N MET A 251 -6.70 -3.66 7.20
CA MET A 251 -5.74 -2.57 7.14
C MET A 251 -4.85 -2.59 8.37
N ILE A 252 -3.55 -2.55 8.19
CA ILE A 252 -2.57 -2.44 9.26
C ILE A 252 -1.95 -1.06 9.14
N ALA A 253 -2.16 -0.22 10.15
CA ALA A 253 -1.61 1.12 10.20
C ALA A 253 -0.48 1.17 11.23
N TYR A 254 0.74 1.49 10.79
CA TYR A 254 1.82 1.75 11.73
C TYR A 254 1.47 3.00 12.55
N ALA A 255 1.40 2.83 13.86
CA ALA A 255 0.95 3.82 14.83
C ALA A 255 1.97 3.90 15.98
N PRO A 256 3.07 4.67 15.85
CA PRO A 256 4.09 4.73 16.88
C PRO A 256 3.50 5.27 18.20
N CYS A 257 3.82 4.58 19.28
CA CYS A 257 3.45 5.00 20.63
C CYS A 257 4.60 5.83 21.23
N ASP A 258 4.35 7.08 21.56
CA ASP A 258 5.34 7.99 22.14
C ASP A 258 5.94 7.42 23.43
N THR A 259 5.09 6.94 24.31
CA THR A 259 5.46 6.39 25.62
C THR A 259 6.27 5.10 25.50
N GLU A 260 5.72 4.07 24.86
CA GLU A 260 6.34 2.73 24.85
C GLU A 260 7.49 2.61 23.85
N ASN A 261 7.46 3.38 22.75
CA ASN A 261 8.60 3.46 21.83
C ASN A 261 9.70 4.39 22.39
N GLY A 262 9.34 5.24 23.36
CA GLY A 262 10.25 6.18 24.01
C GLY A 262 10.75 7.24 23.03
N MET A 263 9.83 7.98 22.43
CA MET A 263 10.12 9.05 21.49
C MET A 263 9.32 10.32 21.85
N PRO A 264 9.76 11.51 21.49
CA PRO A 264 8.98 12.72 21.64
C PRO A 264 7.66 12.65 20.84
N GLU A 265 6.56 13.14 21.43
CA GLU A 265 5.22 13.10 20.86
C GLU A 265 5.13 13.84 19.51
N ASP A 266 5.80 14.98 19.39
CA ASP A 266 5.86 15.80 18.17
C ASP A 266 6.59 15.13 17.00
N LEU A 267 7.33 14.04 17.25
CA LEU A 267 8.02 13.26 16.21
C LEU A 267 7.22 12.10 15.64
N ALA A 268 5.98 11.86 16.09
CA ALA A 268 5.19 10.70 15.67
C ALA A 268 5.06 10.58 14.14
N ASN A 269 4.76 11.68 13.44
CA ASN A 269 4.65 11.68 11.98
C ASN A 269 5.99 11.42 11.29
N ALA A 270 7.08 12.06 11.77
CA ALA A 270 8.42 11.84 11.24
C ALA A 270 8.89 10.40 11.46
N ARG A 271 8.57 9.80 12.61
CA ARG A 271 8.86 8.39 12.91
C ARG A 271 8.07 7.43 12.03
N SER A 272 6.77 7.73 11.79
CA SER A 272 5.93 6.96 10.87
C SER A 272 6.47 7.00 9.43
N ARG A 273 6.97 8.15 8.99
CA ARG A 273 7.64 8.30 7.70
C ARG A 273 8.92 7.46 7.65
N LEU A 274 9.78 7.63 8.64
CA LEU A 274 11.05 6.91 8.73
C LEU A 274 10.85 5.39 8.78
N ALA A 275 9.78 4.89 9.42
CA ALA A 275 9.46 3.47 9.43
C ALA A 275 9.19 2.90 8.03
N VAL A 276 8.55 3.68 7.15
CA VAL A 276 8.34 3.28 5.75
C VAL A 276 9.65 3.37 4.96
N GLU A 277 10.32 4.51 5.04
CA GLU A 277 11.56 4.78 4.30
C GLU A 277 12.67 3.78 4.65
N SER A 278 12.80 3.38 5.91
CA SER A 278 13.77 2.38 6.37
C SER A 278 13.34 0.92 6.19
N ARG A 279 12.22 0.65 5.53
CA ARG A 279 11.65 -0.70 5.35
C ARG A 279 11.21 -1.40 6.64
N VAL A 280 11.08 -0.69 7.75
CA VAL A 280 10.56 -1.24 9.01
C VAL A 280 9.08 -1.59 8.89
N SER A 281 8.30 -0.69 8.29
CA SER A 281 6.88 -0.89 8.01
C SER A 281 6.53 -0.44 6.58
N PRO A 282 6.87 -1.22 5.56
CA PRO A 282 6.61 -0.87 4.17
C PRO A 282 5.11 -0.76 3.88
N LEU A 283 4.77 0.11 2.94
CA LEU A 283 3.42 0.21 2.41
C LEU A 283 3.17 -0.92 1.41
N PHE A 284 1.95 -1.45 1.39
CA PHE A 284 1.49 -2.32 0.31
C PHE A 284 -0.03 -2.38 0.27
N VAL A 285 -0.55 -2.76 -0.88
CA VAL A 285 -1.96 -3.09 -1.09
C VAL A 285 -2.04 -4.43 -1.82
N HIS A 286 -2.84 -5.35 -1.29
CA HIS A 286 -3.30 -6.54 -1.98
C HIS A 286 -4.80 -6.41 -2.26
N ASP A 287 -5.18 -6.30 -3.52
CA ASP A 287 -6.56 -6.21 -3.97
C ASP A 287 -6.92 -7.40 -4.87
N PRO A 288 -7.75 -8.36 -4.40
CA PRO A 288 -8.12 -9.54 -5.18
C PRO A 288 -8.79 -9.25 -6.52
N ARG A 289 -9.35 -8.04 -6.70
CA ARG A 289 -10.05 -7.63 -7.93
C ARG A 289 -9.11 -7.26 -9.07
N LYS A 290 -7.83 -6.95 -8.77
CA LYS A 290 -6.89 -6.37 -9.75
C LYS A 290 -6.28 -7.37 -10.73
N GLY A 291 -6.58 -8.66 -10.62
CA GLY A 291 -6.07 -9.62 -11.59
C GLY A 291 -6.17 -11.09 -11.16
N ALA A 292 -5.63 -11.97 -11.99
CA ALA A 292 -5.62 -13.42 -11.74
C ALA A 292 -4.41 -13.87 -10.92
N THR A 293 -3.25 -13.22 -11.12
CA THR A 293 -2.00 -13.55 -10.43
C THR A 293 -1.80 -12.73 -9.17
N ILE A 294 -0.97 -13.21 -8.26
CA ILE A 294 -0.65 -12.46 -7.05
C ILE A 294 0.07 -11.14 -7.37
N ALA A 295 0.92 -11.13 -8.37
CA ALA A 295 1.65 -9.94 -8.79
C ALA A 295 0.75 -8.82 -9.33
N GLU A 296 -0.34 -9.16 -10.02
CA GLU A 296 -1.34 -8.19 -10.47
C GLU A 296 -2.16 -7.62 -9.32
N ARG A 297 -2.34 -8.38 -8.24
CA ARG A 297 -3.12 -8.02 -7.05
C ARG A 297 -2.31 -7.23 -6.02
N PHE A 298 -0.99 -7.28 -6.11
CA PHE A 298 -0.09 -6.76 -5.09
C PHE A 298 0.64 -5.50 -5.59
N SER A 299 0.51 -4.38 -4.87
CA SER A 299 1.17 -3.12 -5.19
C SER A 299 2.04 -2.65 -4.04
N LEU A 300 3.21 -2.11 -4.37
CA LEU A 300 4.12 -1.41 -3.46
C LEU A 300 4.10 0.11 -3.67
N ASP A 301 3.10 0.62 -4.38
CA ASP A 301 2.96 2.05 -4.63
C ASP A 301 2.96 2.86 -3.33
N GLY A 302 3.56 4.04 -3.36
CA GLY A 302 3.72 4.91 -2.21
C GLY A 302 5.02 4.70 -1.43
N ASN A 303 5.74 3.56 -1.61
CA ASN A 303 7.07 3.43 -1.04
C ASN A 303 8.09 4.23 -1.86
N PRO A 304 9.03 4.94 -1.22
CA PRO A 304 10.16 5.50 -1.94
C PRO A 304 11.08 4.38 -2.45
N GLU A 305 11.66 4.57 -3.63
CA GLU A 305 12.60 3.64 -4.27
C GLU A 305 12.16 2.16 -4.20
N PRO A 306 11.00 1.82 -4.77
CA PRO A 306 10.42 0.48 -4.59
C PRO A 306 11.29 -0.64 -5.21
N ASP A 307 12.15 -0.34 -6.17
CA ASP A 307 13.07 -1.28 -6.81
C ASP A 307 14.36 -1.48 -5.99
N GLY A 308 14.69 -0.53 -5.10
CA GLY A 308 15.87 -0.57 -4.24
C GLY A 308 15.68 -1.47 -3.00
N LEU A 309 16.78 -2.02 -2.50
CA LEU A 309 16.76 -2.72 -1.21
C LEU A 309 16.55 -1.73 -0.06
N TRP A 310 17.40 -0.71 -0.01
CA TRP A 310 17.35 0.39 0.95
C TRP A 310 17.08 1.70 0.22
N THR A 311 16.49 2.64 0.90
CA THR A 311 16.44 4.02 0.45
C THR A 311 17.71 4.76 0.87
N GLU A 312 17.87 5.99 0.41
CA GLU A 312 18.97 6.85 0.83
C GLU A 312 18.50 7.92 1.81
N THR A 313 19.37 8.30 2.72
CA THR A 313 19.19 9.43 3.61
C THR A 313 20.43 10.31 3.66
N THR A 314 20.25 11.57 4.02
CA THR A 314 21.37 12.53 4.16
C THR A 314 21.56 12.89 5.63
N LEU A 315 22.71 12.53 6.18
CA LEU A 315 23.13 12.91 7.51
C LEU A 315 23.89 14.24 7.46
N THR A 316 23.42 15.22 8.23
CA THR A 316 24.11 16.50 8.39
C THR A 316 24.97 16.47 9.65
N TYR A 317 26.27 16.68 9.53
CA TYR A 317 27.21 16.68 10.64
C TYR A 317 28.17 17.86 10.60
N ARG A 318 28.90 18.10 11.70
CA ARG A 318 30.00 19.07 11.78
C ARG A 318 31.35 18.36 11.66
N ASP A 319 32.19 18.88 10.79
CA ASP A 319 33.58 18.43 10.71
C ASP A 319 34.45 19.00 11.84
N ASP A 320 35.73 18.63 11.88
CA ASP A 320 36.70 19.09 12.90
C ASP A 320 36.90 20.61 12.90
N ARG A 321 36.50 21.30 11.82
CA ARG A 321 36.55 22.75 11.69
C ARG A 321 35.23 23.41 12.09
N GLY A 322 34.23 22.62 12.53
CA GLY A 322 32.91 23.07 12.90
C GLY A 322 32.00 23.42 11.71
N GLN A 323 32.43 23.12 10.48
CA GLN A 323 31.63 23.36 9.26
C GLN A 323 30.60 22.24 9.08
N LEU A 324 29.42 22.61 8.60
CA LEU A 324 28.37 21.65 8.27
C LEU A 324 28.72 20.89 6.99
N GLN A 325 28.71 19.58 7.08
CA GLN A 325 28.92 18.63 6.00
C GLN A 325 27.68 17.76 5.81
N LEU A 326 27.48 17.25 4.60
CA LEU A 326 26.42 16.34 4.23
C LEU A 326 27.01 15.00 3.81
N MET A 327 26.45 13.91 4.31
CA MET A 327 26.82 12.56 3.91
C MET A 327 25.55 11.81 3.51
N THR A 328 25.48 11.36 2.27
CA THR A 328 24.43 10.44 1.81
C THR A 328 24.81 9.02 2.16
N MET A 329 23.86 8.27 2.71
CA MET A 329 24.06 6.88 3.13
C MET A 329 22.77 6.07 3.00
N PRO A 330 22.86 4.72 2.91
CA PRO A 330 21.69 3.87 2.96
C PRO A 330 20.92 4.07 4.27
N LEU A 331 19.59 4.09 4.16
CA LEU A 331 18.68 4.15 5.29
C LEU A 331 18.15 2.74 5.59
N THR A 332 18.62 2.15 6.66
CA THR A 332 18.25 0.79 7.09
C THR A 332 17.38 0.82 8.36
N PRO A 333 16.80 -0.32 8.76
CA PRO A 333 16.13 -0.43 10.05
C PRO A 333 16.98 -0.05 11.27
N ALA A 334 18.30 -0.07 11.17
CA ALA A 334 19.17 0.33 12.27
C ALA A 334 19.14 1.85 12.51
N GLU A 335 19.10 2.67 11.45
CA GLU A 335 18.94 4.13 11.55
C GLU A 335 17.56 4.49 12.12
N PHE A 336 16.53 3.69 11.81
CA PHE A 336 15.25 3.82 12.48
C PHE A 336 15.37 3.48 13.97
N ALA A 337 15.94 2.33 14.31
CA ALA A 337 15.97 1.80 15.69
C ALA A 337 16.73 2.70 16.68
N ILE A 338 17.83 3.33 16.27
CA ILE A 338 18.62 4.19 17.18
C ILE A 338 17.83 5.41 17.69
N GLY A 339 16.79 5.82 16.98
CA GLY A 339 15.93 6.94 17.36
C GLY A 339 14.84 6.60 18.37
N GLU A 340 14.74 5.36 18.86
CA GLU A 340 13.73 4.93 19.83
C GLU A 340 14.37 4.30 21.08
N VAL A 341 13.87 4.69 22.25
CA VAL A 341 14.44 4.23 23.53
C VAL A 341 14.35 2.71 23.68
N ARG A 342 13.31 2.08 23.14
CA ARG A 342 13.15 0.61 23.19
C ARG A 342 14.28 -0.19 22.52
N PHE A 343 15.15 0.46 21.72
CA PHE A 343 16.33 -0.16 21.12
C PHE A 343 17.65 0.38 21.67
N ARG A 344 17.60 1.30 22.64
CA ARG A 344 18.78 2.03 23.12
C ARG A 344 19.93 1.12 23.56
N LYS A 345 19.64 -0.02 24.18
CA LYS A 345 20.65 -0.97 24.68
C LYS A 345 21.37 -1.74 23.56
N GLN A 346 20.87 -1.65 22.34
CA GLN A 346 21.40 -2.38 21.19
C GLN A 346 22.55 -1.63 20.49
N PHE A 347 22.86 -0.41 20.93
CA PHE A 347 23.88 0.43 20.33
C PHE A 347 24.91 0.83 21.35
N ARG A 348 26.16 0.81 20.96
CA ARG A 348 27.30 1.30 21.73
C ARG A 348 28.26 2.08 20.85
N TRP A 349 29.10 2.91 21.46
CA TRP A 349 30.19 3.55 20.75
C TRP A 349 31.11 2.49 20.13
N LEU A 350 31.53 2.70 18.88
CA LEU A 350 32.54 1.83 18.25
C LEU A 350 33.87 2.03 18.99
N ALA A 351 34.48 0.93 19.40
CA ALA A 351 35.75 1.00 20.08
C ALA A 351 36.91 1.18 19.08
N GLN A 352 37.96 1.90 19.49
CA GLN A 352 39.09 2.21 18.60
C GLN A 352 39.76 0.96 18.01
N HIS A 353 39.84 -0.14 18.77
CA HIS A 353 40.42 -1.40 18.29
C HIS A 353 39.52 -2.16 17.30
N GLU A 354 38.28 -1.76 17.11
CA GLU A 354 37.31 -2.33 16.16
C GLU A 354 37.27 -1.56 14.82
N GLU A 355 37.91 -0.40 14.74
CA GLU A 355 37.88 0.48 13.57
C GLU A 355 38.29 -0.23 12.28
N ASP A 356 39.38 -1.03 12.34
CA ASP A 356 39.91 -1.76 11.16
C ASP A 356 38.95 -2.84 10.65
N GLY A 357 38.10 -3.38 11.53
CA GLY A 357 37.09 -4.38 11.21
C GLY A 357 35.67 -3.84 11.06
N ALA A 358 35.49 -2.52 11.18
CA ALA A 358 34.19 -1.90 11.16
C ALA A 358 33.59 -1.86 9.75
N VAL A 359 32.34 -2.28 9.61
CA VAL A 359 31.62 -2.33 8.33
C VAL A 359 30.25 -1.69 8.50
N PRO A 360 29.81 -0.77 7.62
CA PRO A 360 28.45 -0.24 7.65
C PRO A 360 27.42 -1.37 7.63
N ILE A 361 26.36 -1.25 8.43
CA ILE A 361 25.40 -2.37 8.59
C ILE A 361 24.72 -2.77 7.28
N ALA A 362 24.46 -1.81 6.39
CA ALA A 362 23.91 -2.08 5.06
C ALA A 362 24.78 -3.02 4.25
N GLU A 363 26.10 -2.85 4.32
CA GLU A 363 27.10 -3.73 3.66
C GLU A 363 27.30 -5.03 4.44
N TYR A 364 27.33 -4.96 5.78
CA TYR A 364 27.53 -6.11 6.64
C TYR A 364 26.51 -7.22 6.41
N VAL A 365 25.22 -6.87 6.22
CA VAL A 365 24.15 -7.85 5.98
C VAL A 365 24.18 -8.46 4.58
N GLU A 366 24.99 -7.92 3.66
CA GLU A 366 25.27 -8.50 2.33
C GLU A 366 26.44 -9.48 2.37
N LEU A 367 27.29 -9.41 3.40
CA LEU A 367 28.43 -10.30 3.50
C LEU A 367 28.00 -11.73 3.80
N PRO A 368 28.60 -12.73 3.13
CA PRO A 368 28.48 -14.13 3.54
C PRO A 368 28.90 -14.34 5.00
N LEU A 369 28.27 -15.26 5.71
CA LEU A 369 28.51 -15.49 7.14
C LEU A 369 29.99 -15.67 7.50
N HIS A 370 30.76 -16.40 6.66
CA HIS A 370 32.18 -16.64 6.90
C HIS A 370 33.04 -15.37 6.80
N GLN A 371 32.55 -14.33 6.10
CA GLN A 371 33.27 -13.05 5.98
C GLN A 371 32.92 -12.07 7.09
N ARG A 372 31.94 -12.38 7.95
CA ARG A 372 31.52 -11.53 9.06
C ARG A 372 32.37 -11.74 10.31
N THR A 373 33.11 -12.84 10.39
CA THR A 373 33.97 -13.14 11.54
C THR A 373 35.03 -12.05 11.72
N GLY A 374 35.12 -11.49 12.93
CA GLY A 374 36.06 -10.42 13.26
C GLY A 374 35.66 -9.03 12.73
N ARG A 375 34.47 -8.88 12.14
CA ARG A 375 33.93 -7.58 11.71
C ARG A 375 32.87 -7.07 12.65
N THR A 376 32.83 -5.75 12.83
CA THR A 376 31.86 -5.07 13.69
C THR A 376 30.91 -4.24 12.84
N PRO A 377 29.59 -4.58 12.80
CA PRO A 377 28.60 -3.76 12.08
C PRO A 377 28.35 -2.45 12.81
N PHE A 378 28.26 -1.35 12.08
CA PHE A 378 27.99 -0.04 12.64
C PHE A 378 27.07 0.81 11.76
N ILE A 379 26.50 1.86 12.35
CA ILE A 379 25.82 2.95 11.66
C ILE A 379 26.53 4.28 11.92
N TYR A 380 26.37 5.20 10.99
CA TYR A 380 26.75 6.61 11.21
C TYR A 380 25.61 7.34 11.90
N THR A 381 25.96 8.19 12.87
CA THR A 381 25.03 9.12 13.52
C THR A 381 25.80 10.36 13.99
N THR A 382 25.16 11.24 14.71
CA THR A 382 25.82 12.43 15.28
C THR A 382 25.74 12.45 16.80
N ASP A 383 26.78 12.98 17.45
CA ASP A 383 26.75 13.30 18.86
C ASP A 383 25.88 14.54 19.15
N ARG A 384 25.78 14.95 20.42
CA ARG A 384 25.04 16.16 20.85
C ARG A 384 25.58 17.45 20.24
N LYS A 385 26.83 17.48 19.80
CA LYS A 385 27.48 18.62 19.14
C LYS A 385 27.41 18.53 17.62
N ARG A 386 26.72 17.50 17.12
CA ARG A 386 26.60 17.17 15.69
C ARG A 386 27.89 16.69 15.03
N HIS A 387 28.90 16.19 15.79
CA HIS A 387 30.04 15.54 15.16
C HIS A 387 29.64 14.15 14.68
N LEU A 388 30.21 13.72 13.57
CA LEU A 388 30.00 12.40 13.00
C LEU A 388 30.58 11.34 13.95
N VAL A 389 29.79 10.31 14.24
CA VAL A 389 30.20 9.21 15.11
C VAL A 389 29.71 7.88 14.55
N LYS A 390 30.43 6.81 14.89
CA LYS A 390 30.06 5.44 14.56
C LYS A 390 29.49 4.73 15.80
N MET A 391 28.32 4.15 15.64
CA MET A 391 27.68 3.35 16.69
C MET A 391 27.67 1.88 16.27
N ALA A 392 28.36 1.04 17.02
CA ALA A 392 28.35 -0.40 16.80
C ALA A 392 26.96 -0.97 17.12
N CYS A 393 26.50 -1.86 16.25
CA CYS A 393 25.19 -2.53 16.33
C CYS A 393 25.33 -3.90 17.00
N SER A 394 24.38 -4.24 17.87
CA SER A 394 24.30 -5.56 18.47
C SER A 394 23.88 -6.64 17.45
N PRO A 395 24.07 -7.93 17.74
CA PRO A 395 23.54 -9.02 16.94
C PRO A 395 22.02 -8.95 16.75
N SER A 396 21.28 -8.41 17.72
CA SER A 396 19.83 -8.25 17.63
C SER A 396 19.44 -7.18 16.59
N ILE A 397 20.22 -6.11 16.44
CA ILE A 397 19.99 -5.11 15.37
C ILE A 397 20.35 -5.70 14.00
N VAL A 398 21.41 -6.49 13.90
CA VAL A 398 21.70 -7.23 12.66
C VAL A 398 20.52 -8.13 12.29
N ALA A 399 19.96 -8.87 13.26
CA ALA A 399 18.79 -9.71 13.04
C ALA A 399 17.55 -8.90 12.60
N LEU A 400 17.34 -7.71 13.18
CA LEU A 400 16.29 -6.78 12.76
C LEU A 400 16.47 -6.36 11.30
N VAL A 401 17.67 -5.93 10.91
CA VAL A 401 17.95 -5.49 9.55
C VAL A 401 17.77 -6.64 8.55
N GLU A 402 18.27 -7.84 8.86
CA GLU A 402 18.08 -9.02 8.02
C GLU A 402 16.62 -9.47 7.92
N ASP A 403 15.86 -9.37 9.01
CA ASP A 403 14.44 -9.69 9.04
C ASP A 403 13.66 -8.75 8.12
N ARG A 404 13.90 -7.44 8.23
CA ARG A 404 13.23 -6.43 7.39
C ARG A 404 13.67 -6.49 5.93
N LYS A 405 14.94 -6.80 5.68
CA LYS A 405 15.45 -7.09 4.33
C LYS A 405 14.67 -8.24 3.68
N ARG A 406 14.55 -9.37 4.37
CA ARG A 406 13.79 -10.54 3.87
C ARG A 406 12.32 -10.19 3.64
N ASN A 407 11.71 -9.46 4.57
CA ASN A 407 10.33 -9.01 4.41
C ASN A 407 10.17 -8.14 3.17
N TRP A 408 11.04 -7.16 2.97
CA TRP A 408 11.00 -6.28 1.80
C TRP A 408 11.18 -7.04 0.48
N GLN A 409 12.16 -7.93 0.42
CA GLN A 409 12.37 -8.81 -0.74
C GLN A 409 11.17 -9.71 -1.02
N THR A 410 10.49 -10.21 0.02
CA THR A 410 9.24 -10.97 -0.13
C THR A 410 8.13 -10.11 -0.73
N LEU A 411 7.98 -8.87 -0.26
CA LEU A 411 7.00 -7.93 -0.81
C LEU A 411 7.30 -7.60 -2.28
N GLN A 412 8.57 -7.33 -2.63
CA GLN A 412 9.00 -7.13 -4.02
C GLN A 412 8.69 -8.35 -4.90
N PHE A 413 8.95 -9.55 -4.39
CA PHE A 413 8.60 -10.79 -5.09
C PHE A 413 7.10 -10.91 -5.34
N LEU A 414 6.26 -10.66 -4.33
CA LEU A 414 4.81 -10.72 -4.46
C LEU A 414 4.28 -9.67 -5.43
N ALA A 415 4.89 -8.48 -5.48
CA ALA A 415 4.56 -7.43 -6.45
C ALA A 415 5.12 -7.68 -7.86
N GLY A 416 5.82 -8.79 -8.09
CA GLY A 416 6.42 -9.11 -9.39
C GLY A 416 7.67 -8.30 -9.75
N GLN A 417 8.22 -7.50 -8.83
CA GLN A 417 9.38 -6.64 -9.10
C GLN A 417 10.68 -7.45 -9.22
N SER A 418 10.81 -8.54 -8.47
CA SER A 418 11.96 -9.45 -8.60
C SER A 418 12.03 -10.15 -9.96
N VAL A 419 10.87 -10.37 -10.60
CA VAL A 419 10.77 -10.86 -11.98
C VAL A 419 11.29 -9.79 -12.94
N ASN A 420 11.11 -8.51 -12.64
CA ASN A 420 11.63 -7.42 -13.44
C ASN A 420 13.18 -7.34 -13.38
N VAL A 421 13.80 -7.65 -12.24
CA VAL A 421 15.27 -7.73 -12.13
C VAL A 421 15.81 -8.90 -12.96
N LEU A 422 15.19 -10.07 -12.87
CA LEU A 422 15.54 -11.23 -13.72
C LEU A 422 15.29 -10.93 -15.20
N ASN A 423 14.18 -10.27 -15.53
CA ASN A 423 13.89 -9.85 -16.90
C ASN A 423 14.83 -8.74 -17.39
N ALA A 424 15.33 -7.88 -16.52
CA ALA A 424 16.34 -6.88 -16.86
C ALA A 424 17.70 -7.54 -17.14
N GLN A 425 18.12 -8.49 -16.31
CA GLN A 425 19.31 -9.31 -16.56
C GLN A 425 19.17 -10.11 -17.86
N HIS A 426 18.03 -10.76 -18.06
CA HIS A 426 17.75 -11.49 -19.29
C HIS A 426 17.71 -10.59 -20.52
N ARG A 427 17.20 -9.35 -20.40
CA ARG A 427 17.26 -8.35 -21.48
C ARG A 427 18.69 -7.91 -21.79
N ILE A 428 19.54 -7.80 -20.78
CA ILE A 428 20.97 -7.49 -20.99
C ILE A 428 21.65 -8.66 -21.71
N GLU A 429 21.43 -9.91 -21.25
CA GLU A 429 21.94 -11.10 -21.91
C GLU A 429 21.44 -11.25 -23.35
N VAL A 430 20.13 -11.04 -23.58
CA VAL A 430 19.53 -11.06 -24.93
C VAL A 430 20.08 -9.92 -25.80
N SER A 431 20.27 -8.72 -25.23
CA SER A 431 20.87 -7.59 -25.95
C SER A 431 22.32 -7.86 -26.33
N GLU A 432 23.13 -8.41 -25.42
CA GLU A 432 24.49 -8.82 -25.72
C GLU A 432 24.53 -9.93 -26.78
N TRP A 433 23.62 -10.88 -26.68
CA TRP A 433 23.49 -11.99 -27.64
C TRP A 433 23.05 -11.47 -29.00
N THR A 434 22.06 -10.56 -29.05
CA THR A 434 21.58 -9.91 -30.28
C THR A 434 22.67 -9.05 -30.92
N SER A 435 23.49 -8.36 -30.13
CA SER A 435 24.62 -7.59 -30.62
C SER A 435 25.67 -8.50 -31.27
N ARG A 436 26.05 -9.59 -30.60
CA ARG A 436 27.01 -10.58 -31.15
C ARG A 436 26.46 -11.29 -32.39
N TYR A 437 25.17 -11.60 -32.43
CA TYR A 437 24.54 -12.21 -33.61
C TYR A 437 24.30 -11.18 -34.72
N GLY A 438 24.00 -9.92 -34.37
CA GLY A 438 23.93 -8.81 -35.33
C GLY A 438 25.24 -8.63 -36.06
N GLU A 439 26.35 -8.56 -35.36
CA GLU A 439 27.72 -8.50 -35.98
C GLU A 439 28.02 -9.69 -36.90
N ALA A 440 27.56 -10.90 -36.50
CA ALA A 440 27.73 -12.09 -37.33
C ALA A 440 26.81 -12.11 -38.55
N ILE A 441 25.61 -11.56 -38.45
CA ILE A 441 24.65 -11.41 -39.56
C ILE A 441 25.18 -10.35 -40.53
N ASP A 442 25.61 -9.19 -40.04
CA ASP A 442 26.17 -8.10 -40.85
C ASP A 442 27.43 -8.54 -41.58
N ALA A 443 28.29 -9.33 -40.91
CA ALA A 443 29.47 -9.94 -41.54
C ALA A 443 29.10 -10.94 -42.66
N ARG A 444 28.01 -11.68 -42.48
CA ARG A 444 27.51 -12.64 -43.48
C ARG A 444 26.81 -11.93 -44.64
N GLU A 445 26.04 -10.87 -44.38
CA GLU A 445 25.44 -10.04 -45.44
C GLU A 445 26.50 -9.34 -46.25
N SER A 446 27.53 -8.78 -45.62
CA SER A 446 28.69 -8.19 -46.30
C SER A 446 29.44 -9.22 -47.17
N ALA A 447 29.57 -10.46 -46.71
CA ALA A 447 30.19 -11.54 -47.49
C ALA A 447 29.31 -11.95 -48.69
N LEU A 448 27.99 -11.97 -48.52
CA LEU A 448 27.02 -12.24 -49.61
C LEU A 448 27.04 -11.13 -50.66
N ASP A 449 27.17 -9.88 -50.27
CA ASP A 449 27.29 -8.73 -51.16
C ASP A 449 28.58 -8.78 -51.97
N VAL A 450 29.70 -9.18 -51.34
CA VAL A 450 30.99 -9.39 -52.04
C VAL A 450 30.90 -10.53 -53.05
N ILE A 451 30.21 -11.62 -52.68
CA ILE A 451 29.99 -12.77 -53.59
C ILE A 451 29.06 -12.35 -54.75
N ALA A 452 27.98 -11.65 -54.46
CA ALA A 452 27.04 -11.16 -55.47
C ALA A 452 27.72 -10.21 -56.47
N LYS A 453 28.57 -9.33 -55.96
CA LYS A 453 29.40 -8.42 -56.78
C LYS A 453 30.41 -9.18 -57.63
N ALA A 454 31.10 -10.14 -57.06
CA ALA A 454 32.03 -11.00 -57.79
C ALA A 454 31.33 -11.82 -58.89
N MET A 455 30.12 -12.33 -58.63
CA MET A 455 29.29 -13.04 -59.61
C MET A 455 28.79 -12.10 -60.74
N ALA A 456 28.45 -10.86 -60.40
CA ALA A 456 28.06 -9.85 -61.39
C ALA A 456 29.23 -9.45 -62.28
N ASP A 457 30.43 -9.30 -61.70
CA ASP A 457 31.66 -9.00 -62.43
C ASP A 457 32.09 -10.18 -63.33
N LEU A 458 31.89 -11.43 -62.89
CA LEU A 458 32.10 -12.62 -63.73
C LEU A 458 31.08 -12.71 -64.89
N ALA A 459 29.82 -12.39 -64.65
CA ALA A 459 28.77 -12.38 -65.66
C ALA A 459 29.07 -11.31 -66.75
N THR A 460 29.57 -10.16 -66.34
CA THR A 460 29.96 -9.09 -67.27
C THR A 460 31.23 -9.46 -68.05
N ALA A 461 32.16 -10.16 -67.44
CA ALA A 461 33.38 -10.63 -68.09
C ALA A 461 33.14 -11.79 -69.08
N SER A 462 32.08 -12.57 -68.91
CA SER A 462 31.70 -13.70 -69.78
C SER A 462 30.79 -13.37 -70.98
N GLY A 463 30.40 -12.09 -71.17
CA GLY A 463 29.62 -11.64 -72.33
C GLY A 463 28.22 -12.23 -72.43
N ALA A 464 27.64 -12.70 -71.33
CA ALA A 464 26.26 -13.19 -71.29
C ALA A 464 25.27 -12.03 -71.25
N PRO A 465 24.14 -12.08 -72.02
CA PRO A 465 23.15 -10.98 -72.01
C PRO A 465 22.48 -10.87 -70.68
N ALA A 466 22.42 -9.64 -70.16
CA ALA A 466 21.69 -9.29 -68.95
C ALA A 466 20.19 -9.56 -69.09
N GLY A 467 19.69 -10.61 -68.54
CA GLY A 467 18.27 -10.96 -68.60
C GLY A 467 17.93 -12.28 -67.89
N GLY A 468 18.05 -12.32 -66.58
CA GLY A 468 17.60 -13.47 -65.81
C GLY A 468 17.75 -13.21 -64.33
N ALA A 469 16.71 -12.59 -63.75
CA ALA A 469 16.64 -12.49 -62.30
C ALA A 469 16.59 -13.90 -61.72
N LEU A 470 17.68 -14.34 -61.10
CA LEU A 470 17.71 -15.53 -60.25
C LEU A 470 16.91 -15.25 -58.99
N ASN A 471 15.62 -15.68 -59.04
CA ASN A 471 14.73 -15.64 -57.89
C ASN A 471 15.17 -16.74 -56.90
N LEU A 472 16.07 -16.39 -55.97
CA LEU A 472 16.41 -17.22 -54.82
C LEU A 472 15.32 -17.09 -53.77
N GLY A 473 14.12 -17.60 -54.12
CA GLY A 473 13.03 -17.81 -53.17
C GLY A 473 13.28 -19.04 -52.31
N LEU A 474 14.23 -18.93 -51.37
CA LEU A 474 14.42 -19.98 -50.37
C LEU A 474 14.97 -19.35 -49.10
N PHE A 475 14.17 -18.50 -48.45
CA PHE A 475 14.07 -18.30 -46.99
C PHE A 475 12.93 -17.32 -46.76
N GLY A 476 11.99 -17.75 -45.91
CA GLY A 476 10.67 -17.16 -45.72
C GLY A 476 10.67 -15.64 -45.53
N ALA A 477 9.68 -15.01 -46.10
CA ALA A 477 9.34 -13.63 -45.87
C ALA A 477 9.28 -13.34 -44.35
N PRO A 478 9.82 -12.20 -43.89
CA PRO A 478 9.59 -11.79 -42.52
C PRO A 478 8.07 -11.63 -42.33
N MET A 479 7.52 -12.33 -41.36
CA MET A 479 6.14 -12.11 -40.90
C MET A 479 6.03 -10.62 -40.57
N ALA A 480 5.15 -9.92 -41.29
CA ALA A 480 4.76 -8.57 -40.98
C ALA A 480 4.28 -8.55 -39.54
N ALA A 481 4.92 -7.76 -38.71
CA ALA A 481 4.37 -7.41 -37.40
C ALA A 481 2.97 -6.85 -37.60
N PRO A 482 2.00 -7.22 -36.75
CA PRO A 482 0.68 -6.62 -36.83
C PRO A 482 0.83 -5.12 -36.68
N ALA A 483 0.28 -4.38 -37.61
CA ALA A 483 0.20 -2.94 -37.57
C ALA A 483 -0.55 -2.56 -36.27
N THR A 484 0.18 -2.01 -35.32
CA THR A 484 -0.42 -1.25 -34.24
C THR A 484 -1.08 -0.05 -34.88
N GLU A 485 -2.41 -0.05 -34.91
CA GLU A 485 -3.17 1.16 -35.13
C GLU A 485 -2.76 2.16 -34.04
N THR A 486 -1.94 3.11 -34.41
CA THR A 486 -1.72 4.32 -33.64
C THR A 486 -3.02 5.10 -33.67
N ALA A 487 -3.86 4.90 -32.65
CA ALA A 487 -4.89 5.87 -32.33
C ALA A 487 -4.16 7.20 -32.08
N ALA A 488 -4.39 8.17 -32.96
CA ALA A 488 -3.92 9.52 -32.81
C ALA A 488 -4.54 10.08 -31.51
N ALA A 489 -3.77 10.11 -30.44
CA ALA A 489 -4.14 10.82 -29.22
C ALA A 489 -4.16 12.31 -29.58
N THR A 490 -5.34 12.90 -29.54
CA THR A 490 -5.52 14.34 -29.60
C THR A 490 -4.83 14.94 -28.36
N THR A 491 -3.68 15.53 -28.56
CA THR A 491 -2.98 16.30 -27.53
C THR A 491 -3.77 17.57 -27.26
N ALA A 492 -4.43 17.63 -26.11
CA ALA A 492 -5.00 18.88 -25.62
C ALA A 492 -3.87 19.73 -25.07
N VAL A 493 -3.58 20.85 -25.70
CA VAL A 493 -2.68 21.88 -25.18
C VAL A 493 -3.37 22.53 -23.99
N VAL A 494 -2.83 22.36 -22.79
CA VAL A 494 -3.34 22.98 -21.57
C VAL A 494 -2.77 24.39 -21.48
N ASP A 495 -3.65 25.38 -21.45
CA ASP A 495 -3.31 26.83 -21.48
C ASP A 495 -2.56 27.32 -20.22
N ARG A 496 -2.55 26.52 -19.14
CA ARG A 496 -1.78 26.77 -17.91
C ARG A 496 -1.31 25.45 -17.31
N PRO A 497 -0.03 25.14 -17.46
CA PRO A 497 0.55 24.00 -16.76
C PRO A 497 0.56 24.25 -15.25
N ILE A 498 0.69 23.18 -14.47
CA ILE A 498 0.91 23.24 -13.04
C ILE A 498 2.16 24.07 -12.73
N TRP A 499 2.15 24.92 -11.70
CA TRP A 499 3.32 25.61 -11.22
C TRP A 499 3.34 25.80 -9.70
N LEU A 500 4.51 26.18 -9.21
CA LEU A 500 4.77 26.48 -7.81
C LEU A 500 5.71 27.67 -7.75
N ASP A 501 5.27 28.78 -7.13
CA ASP A 501 6.09 29.97 -6.97
C ASP A 501 7.19 29.75 -5.92
N ALA A 502 8.39 30.26 -6.21
CA ALA A 502 9.53 30.17 -5.30
C ALA A 502 9.28 30.90 -3.97
N GLU A 503 8.43 31.91 -3.98
CA GLU A 503 8.04 32.70 -2.79
C GLU A 503 7.13 31.87 -1.84
N ASP A 504 6.41 30.87 -2.34
CA ASP A 504 5.53 30.01 -1.55
C ASP A 504 6.24 28.80 -0.94
N LEU A 505 7.46 28.48 -1.37
CA LEU A 505 8.23 27.35 -0.84
C LEU A 505 8.36 27.31 0.70
N PRO A 506 8.52 28.46 1.41
CA PRO A 506 8.56 28.45 2.88
C PRO A 506 7.27 27.91 3.55
N ARG A 507 6.14 27.93 2.85
CA ARG A 507 4.85 27.39 3.33
C ARG A 507 4.74 25.88 3.17
N CYS A 508 5.62 25.26 2.37
CA CYS A 508 5.61 23.81 2.16
C CYS A 508 5.88 23.06 3.48
N ASN A 509 5.04 22.09 3.79
CA ASN A 509 5.16 21.24 4.98
C ASN A 509 5.86 19.91 4.72
N ASP A 510 6.45 19.72 3.52
CA ASP A 510 7.11 18.48 3.07
C ASP A 510 6.20 17.23 3.11
N CYS A 511 4.94 17.39 2.72
CA CYS A 511 4.01 16.25 2.62
C CYS A 511 4.39 15.24 1.52
N ALA A 512 5.40 15.56 0.71
CA ALA A 512 5.99 14.75 -0.35
C ALA A 512 5.08 14.47 -1.57
N THR A 513 3.80 14.78 -1.52
CA THR A 513 2.81 14.43 -2.56
C THR A 513 3.24 14.88 -3.96
N CYS A 514 3.75 16.13 -4.11
CA CYS A 514 4.09 16.66 -5.44
C CYS A 514 5.25 15.92 -6.11
N TYR A 515 6.36 15.68 -5.42
CA TYR A 515 7.53 15.03 -6.01
C TYR A 515 7.44 13.50 -6.02
N GLN A 516 6.51 12.91 -5.25
CA GLN A 516 6.21 11.48 -5.34
C GLN A 516 5.21 11.18 -6.46
N GLU A 517 4.15 11.95 -6.58
CA GLU A 517 3.11 11.76 -7.60
C GLU A 517 3.55 12.27 -8.99
N LEU A 518 4.37 13.30 -9.04
CA LEU A 518 4.82 13.95 -10.27
C LEU A 518 6.34 14.17 -10.29
N PRO A 519 7.18 13.12 -10.16
CA PRO A 519 8.63 13.23 -10.06
C PRO A 519 9.28 13.86 -11.31
N GLN A 520 8.59 13.82 -12.46
CA GLN A 520 9.01 14.49 -13.68
C GLN A 520 8.83 16.02 -13.62
N LEU A 521 7.95 16.52 -12.77
CA LEU A 521 7.66 17.95 -12.62
C LEU A 521 8.25 18.53 -11.35
N PHE A 522 8.32 17.77 -10.28
CA PHE A 522 8.78 18.20 -8.97
C PHE A 522 9.95 17.37 -8.46
N GLU A 523 10.76 18.00 -7.62
CA GLU A 523 11.88 17.37 -6.94
C GLU A 523 11.89 17.75 -5.46
N LYS A 524 12.51 16.91 -4.65
CA LYS A 524 12.80 17.21 -3.25
C LYS A 524 13.97 18.18 -3.18
N ALA A 525 13.81 19.32 -2.50
CA ALA A 525 14.83 20.35 -2.35
C ALA A 525 14.94 20.78 -0.89
N THR A 526 16.10 21.32 -0.51
CA THR A 526 16.29 21.93 0.81
C THR A 526 16.43 23.44 0.64
N ILE A 527 15.61 24.19 1.36
CA ILE A 527 15.69 25.66 1.44
C ILE A 527 16.01 26.08 2.87
N VAL A 528 16.47 27.31 3.05
CA VAL A 528 16.71 27.89 4.38
C VAL A 528 15.54 28.82 4.70
N VAL A 529 14.80 28.53 5.78
CA VAL A 529 13.72 29.38 6.30
C VAL A 529 14.09 29.77 7.72
N ASP A 530 14.11 31.04 8.00
CA ASP A 530 14.50 31.62 9.31
C ASP A 530 15.84 31.07 9.85
N GLY A 531 16.81 30.86 8.96
CA GLY A 531 18.14 30.35 9.31
C GLY A 531 18.21 28.82 9.53
N SER A 532 17.11 28.11 9.37
CA SER A 532 17.05 26.63 9.52
C SER A 532 16.80 25.95 8.17
N PRO A 533 17.48 24.85 7.86
CA PRO A 533 17.22 24.08 6.65
C PRO A 533 15.86 23.37 6.78
N ARG A 534 15.04 23.50 5.73
CA ARG A 534 13.74 22.84 5.60
C ARG A 534 13.66 22.12 4.27
N THR A 535 13.15 20.92 4.28
CA THR A 535 12.86 20.15 3.06
C THR A 535 11.53 20.61 2.47
N VAL A 536 11.48 20.74 1.14
CA VAL A 536 10.31 21.22 0.39
C VAL A 536 10.20 20.48 -0.94
N GLY A 537 8.99 20.39 -1.48
CA GLY A 537 8.80 20.05 -2.89
C GLY A 537 9.05 21.28 -3.75
N ARG A 538 9.95 21.20 -4.72
CA ARG A 538 10.26 22.27 -5.66
C ARG A 538 10.00 21.82 -7.09
N MET A 539 9.49 22.71 -7.93
CA MET A 539 9.36 22.43 -9.36
C MET A 539 10.75 22.37 -10.03
N ARG A 540 10.95 21.38 -10.89
CA ARG A 540 12.22 21.25 -11.65
C ARG A 540 12.35 22.41 -12.64
N PRO A 541 13.55 22.95 -12.86
CA PRO A 541 13.74 24.07 -13.78
C PRO A 541 13.20 23.83 -15.19
N ASP A 542 13.31 22.61 -15.69
CA ASP A 542 12.98 22.23 -17.08
C ASP A 542 11.64 21.47 -17.17
N ALA A 543 10.84 21.47 -16.09
CA ALA A 543 9.66 20.61 -15.94
C ALA A 543 8.59 20.82 -17.03
N LEU A 544 8.52 22.00 -17.62
CA LEU A 544 7.52 22.37 -18.61
C LEU A 544 8.05 22.35 -20.06
N GLU A 545 9.35 22.18 -20.26
CA GLU A 545 9.94 22.14 -21.60
C GLU A 545 9.56 20.84 -22.32
N GLY A 546 8.76 20.99 -23.40
CA GLY A 546 8.32 19.86 -24.20
C GLY A 546 7.30 18.92 -23.52
N LEU A 547 6.66 19.37 -22.43
CA LEU A 547 5.71 18.57 -21.67
C LEU A 547 4.43 18.31 -22.49
N GLU A 548 4.20 17.06 -22.87
CA GLU A 548 2.92 16.61 -23.42
C GLU A 548 1.99 16.20 -22.27
N VAL A 549 0.87 16.91 -22.13
CA VAL A 549 -0.11 16.63 -21.09
C VAL A 549 -1.09 15.57 -21.56
N THR A 550 -0.85 14.32 -21.19
CA THR A 550 -1.79 13.23 -21.43
C THR A 550 -2.97 13.31 -20.45
N PRO A 551 -4.13 12.71 -20.74
CA PRO A 551 -5.27 12.66 -19.81
C PRO A 551 -4.90 12.05 -18.45
N GLU A 552 -4.00 11.08 -18.42
CA GLU A 552 -3.51 10.45 -17.20
C GLU A 552 -2.63 11.42 -16.38
N LEU A 553 -1.73 12.14 -17.04
CA LEU A 553 -0.92 13.17 -16.40
C LEU A 553 -1.79 14.31 -15.86
N GLN A 554 -2.81 14.72 -16.60
CA GLN A 554 -3.77 15.74 -16.18
C GLN A 554 -4.55 15.29 -14.92
N ALA A 555 -4.96 14.03 -14.84
CA ALA A 555 -5.63 13.49 -13.65
C ALA A 555 -4.69 13.49 -12.42
N ARG A 556 -3.41 13.17 -12.61
CA ARG A 556 -2.39 13.22 -11.55
C ARG A 556 -2.12 14.66 -11.11
N ILE A 557 -2.00 15.60 -12.02
CA ILE A 557 -1.86 17.04 -11.73
C ILE A 557 -3.03 17.53 -10.87
N THR A 558 -4.26 17.21 -11.28
CA THR A 558 -5.48 17.61 -10.54
C THR A 558 -5.48 17.03 -9.12
N ARG A 559 -5.04 15.78 -8.97
CA ARG A 559 -4.92 15.13 -7.66
C ARG A 559 -3.89 15.83 -6.78
N VAL A 560 -2.69 16.11 -7.30
CA VAL A 560 -1.62 16.77 -6.55
C VAL A 560 -2.03 18.17 -6.09
N ARG A 561 -2.73 18.93 -6.93
CA ARG A 561 -3.31 20.22 -6.54
C ARG A 561 -4.29 20.09 -5.37
N ALA A 562 -5.20 19.13 -5.46
CA ALA A 562 -6.25 18.91 -4.46
C ALA A 562 -5.70 18.37 -3.12
N THR A 563 -4.53 17.74 -3.13
CA THR A 563 -3.91 17.10 -1.95
C THR A 563 -2.71 17.86 -1.38
N CYS A 564 -2.39 19.04 -1.93
CA CYS A 564 -1.33 19.91 -1.38
C CYS A 564 -1.83 20.59 -0.11
N ASP A 565 -1.42 20.12 1.06
CA ASP A 565 -1.85 20.66 2.36
C ASP A 565 -1.50 22.15 2.55
N ALA A 566 -0.48 22.64 1.88
CA ALA A 566 -0.06 24.04 1.95
C ALA A 566 -0.77 24.94 0.92
N GLU A 567 -1.57 24.35 0.02
CA GLU A 567 -2.30 25.04 -1.06
C GLU A 567 -1.42 25.94 -1.94
N ILE A 568 -0.15 25.54 -2.14
CA ILE A 568 0.85 26.35 -2.87
C ILE A 568 1.03 25.92 -4.32
N ILE A 569 0.44 24.80 -4.73
CA ILE A 569 0.53 24.29 -6.12
C ILE A 569 -0.67 24.81 -6.91
N GLN A 570 -0.39 25.57 -7.96
CA GLN A 570 -1.38 26.24 -8.81
C GLN A 570 -1.55 25.54 -10.18
#